data_63609a5d2c06c06163496e4d6d1046a1
#
_entry.id   63609a5d2c06c06163496e4d6d1046a1
#
_cell.length_a   1.000
_cell.length_b   1.000
_cell.length_c   1.000
_cell.angle_alpha   90.00
_cell.angle_beta   90.00
_cell.angle_gamma   90.00
#
_symmetry.space_group_name_H-M   'P 1'
#
loop_
_entity.id
_entity.type
_entity.pdbx_description
1 polymer ?
#
loop_
_entity_poly.entity_id
_entity_poly.type
_entity_poly.pdbx_seq_one_letter_code
_entity_poly.pdbx_strand_id
1 'polypeptide(L)'
;MGYEPETPFENIESAQEFVSLLIESIEEAKQDVEAEITQPQPERRMQALQLVAYNLEKLAGHMMTSQRILNDLRTLRRLMYQEREVPKPIAER
;
A
#
# COMPACT_ATOMS: atom_id res chain seq x y z
N MET A 1 -23.50 15.08 -11.74
CA MET A 1 -22.37 15.31 -11.93
C MET A 1 -21.49 14.65 -11.06
N GLY A 2 -20.78 14.00 -11.37
CA GLY A 2 -19.89 13.29 -10.58
C GLY A 2 -18.82 14.15 -10.05
N TYR A 3 -18.22 13.66 -9.02
CA TYR A 3 -17.10 14.32 -8.47
C TYR A 3 -15.91 14.10 -9.36
N GLU A 4 -15.18 15.14 -9.58
CA GLU A 4 -14.00 15.03 -10.38
C GLU A 4 -12.85 15.59 -9.64
N PRO A 5 -11.88 14.79 -9.31
CA PRO A 5 -10.72 15.34 -8.61
C PRO A 5 -10.00 16.29 -9.52
N GLU A 6 -9.51 17.34 -8.93
CA GLU A 6 -8.78 18.30 -9.69
C GLU A 6 -7.45 17.81 -10.09
N THR A 7 -6.82 16.97 -9.30
CA THR A 7 -5.54 16.42 -9.67
C THR A 7 -5.51 14.97 -9.28
N PRO A 8 -4.66 14.19 -9.89
CA PRO A 8 -4.54 12.79 -9.49
C PRO A 8 -4.03 12.62 -8.08
N PHE A 9 -3.51 13.67 -7.47
CA PHE A 9 -2.94 13.55 -6.14
C PHE A 9 -3.92 13.83 -5.03
N GLU A 10 -5.15 14.18 -5.36
CA GLU A 10 -6.07 14.59 -4.30
C GLU A 10 -6.51 13.46 -3.42
N ASN A 11 -6.44 12.24 -3.94
CA ASN A 11 -6.92 11.11 -3.18
C ASN A 11 -5.80 10.24 -2.63
N ILE A 12 -4.61 10.81 -2.49
CA ILE A 12 -3.49 10.01 -2.02
C ILE A 12 -3.71 9.54 -0.60
N GLU A 13 -4.28 10.40 0.26
CA GLU A 13 -4.52 9.98 1.64
C GLU A 13 -5.51 8.83 1.72
N SER A 14 -6.55 8.89 0.89
CA SER A 14 -7.51 7.79 0.86
C SER A 14 -6.85 6.51 0.37
N ALA A 15 -6.00 6.63 -0.64
CA ALA A 15 -5.29 5.47 -1.15
C ALA A 15 -4.38 4.88 -0.08
N GLN A 16 -3.71 5.74 0.69
CA GLN A 16 -2.86 5.26 1.76
C GLN A 16 -3.65 4.53 2.83
N GLU A 17 -4.81 5.05 3.17
CA GLU A 17 -5.68 4.40 4.14
C GLU A 17 -6.09 3.03 3.64
N PHE A 18 -6.48 2.97 2.36
CA PHE A 18 -6.93 1.72 1.78
C PHE A 18 -5.80 0.70 1.78
N VAL A 19 -4.60 1.12 1.40
CA VAL A 19 -3.47 0.21 1.38
C VAL A 19 -3.11 -0.25 2.78
N SER A 20 -3.23 0.63 3.78
CA SER A 20 -2.99 0.23 5.16
C SER A 20 -3.95 -0.85 5.60
N LEU A 21 -5.22 -0.71 5.24
CA LEU A 21 -6.21 -1.72 5.59
C LEU A 21 -5.93 -3.03 4.86
N LEU A 22 -5.49 -2.94 3.62
CA LEU A 22 -5.11 -4.14 2.89
C LEU A 22 -3.94 -4.85 3.55
N ILE A 23 -2.96 -4.10 4.00
CA ILE A 23 -1.81 -4.70 4.68
C ILE A 23 -2.27 -5.43 5.93
N GLU A 24 -3.17 -4.83 6.70
CA GLU A 24 -3.69 -5.49 7.88
C GLU A 24 -4.41 -6.78 7.52
N SER A 25 -5.23 -6.73 6.48
CA SER A 25 -5.96 -7.92 6.06
C SER A 25 -5.00 -9.02 5.59
N ILE A 26 -3.96 -8.65 4.89
CA ILE A 26 -2.98 -9.62 4.42
C ILE A 26 -2.26 -10.24 5.61
N GLU A 27 -1.91 -9.44 6.61
CA GLU A 27 -1.25 -9.99 7.79
C GLU A 27 -2.15 -10.95 8.53
N GLU A 28 -3.42 -10.63 8.64
CA GLU A 28 -4.37 -11.55 9.28
C GLU A 28 -4.46 -12.85 8.50
N ALA A 29 -4.55 -12.75 7.17
CA ALA A 29 -4.62 -13.95 6.36
C ALA A 29 -3.37 -14.79 6.51
N LYS A 30 -2.21 -14.15 6.59
CA LYS A 30 -0.95 -14.87 6.79
C LYS A 30 -0.97 -15.64 8.11
N GLN A 31 -1.44 -14.99 9.17
CA GLN A 31 -1.50 -15.65 10.46
C GLN A 31 -2.44 -16.83 10.43
N ASP A 32 -3.58 -16.68 9.76
CA ASP A 32 -4.53 -17.78 9.65
C ASP A 32 -3.93 -18.96 8.91
N VAL A 33 -3.23 -18.68 7.81
CA VAL A 33 -2.61 -19.75 7.04
C VAL A 33 -1.51 -20.43 7.84
N GLU A 34 -0.72 -19.65 8.56
CA GLU A 34 0.35 -20.22 9.37
C GLU A 34 -0.20 -21.12 10.45
N ALA A 35 -1.33 -20.71 11.04
CA ALA A 35 -1.97 -21.57 12.05
C ALA A 35 -2.44 -22.88 11.43
N GLU A 36 -3.00 -22.80 10.20
CA GLU A 36 -3.45 -24.01 9.54
C GLU A 36 -2.30 -24.94 9.20
N ILE A 37 -1.17 -24.37 8.82
CA ILE A 37 -0.02 -25.17 8.44
C ILE A 37 0.48 -26.01 9.60
N THR A 38 0.29 -25.56 10.82
CA THR A 38 0.74 -26.32 11.97
C THR A 38 -0.17 -27.51 12.29
N GLN A 39 -1.32 -27.63 11.62
CA GLN A 39 -2.24 -28.71 11.87
C GLN A 39 -1.94 -29.91 10.98
N PRO A 40 -2.19 -31.13 11.47
CA PRO A 40 -2.02 -32.30 10.60
C PRO A 40 -3.04 -32.25 9.47
N GLN A 41 -2.58 -32.54 8.26
CA GLN A 41 -3.49 -32.51 7.14
C GLN A 41 -2.87 -33.23 5.96
N PRO A 42 -3.68 -33.55 4.94
CA PRO A 42 -3.16 -34.21 3.76
C PRO A 42 -2.07 -33.41 3.11
N GLU A 43 -1.15 -34.11 2.50
CA GLU A 43 0.00 -33.46 1.90
C GLU A 43 -0.38 -32.46 0.83
N ARG A 44 -1.40 -32.79 0.06
CA ARG A 44 -1.84 -31.90 -0.98
C ARG A 44 -2.30 -30.55 -0.44
N ARG A 45 -3.07 -30.62 0.66
CA ARG A 45 -3.54 -29.41 1.27
C ARG A 45 -2.38 -28.64 1.88
N MET A 46 -1.43 -29.35 2.47
CA MET A 46 -0.26 -28.69 3.04
C MET A 46 0.52 -27.94 1.97
N GLN A 47 0.71 -28.56 0.80
CA GLN A 47 1.40 -27.90 -0.27
C GLN A 47 0.66 -26.64 -0.73
N ALA A 48 -0.67 -26.76 -0.82
CA ALA A 48 -1.46 -25.59 -1.22
C ALA A 48 -1.34 -24.46 -0.21
N LEU A 49 -1.37 -24.82 1.07
CA LEU A 49 -1.24 -23.78 2.10
C LEU A 49 0.11 -23.10 2.06
N GLN A 50 1.16 -23.88 1.78
CA GLN A 50 2.48 -23.28 1.69
C GLN A 50 2.58 -22.32 0.52
N LEU A 51 1.93 -22.66 -0.59
CA LEU A 51 1.90 -21.74 -1.73
C LEU A 51 1.11 -20.48 -1.42
N VAL A 52 0.01 -20.63 -0.71
CA VAL A 52 -0.77 -19.48 -0.29
C VAL A 52 0.08 -18.58 0.60
N ALA A 53 0.79 -19.18 1.56
CA ALA A 53 1.63 -18.41 2.46
C ALA A 53 2.69 -17.65 1.68
N TYR A 54 3.30 -18.30 0.70
CA TYR A 54 4.32 -17.66 -0.10
C TYR A 54 3.76 -16.47 -0.87
N ASN A 55 2.59 -16.66 -1.47
CA ASN A 55 1.98 -15.60 -2.24
C ASN A 55 1.53 -14.44 -1.36
N LEU A 56 1.04 -14.74 -0.17
CA LEU A 56 0.68 -13.67 0.75
C LEU A 56 1.89 -12.87 1.17
N GLU A 57 3.01 -13.53 1.36
CA GLU A 57 4.23 -12.84 1.69
C GLU A 57 4.66 -11.90 0.56
N LYS A 58 4.58 -12.36 -0.67
CA LYS A 58 4.90 -11.52 -1.81
C LYS A 58 3.96 -10.34 -1.91
N LEU A 59 2.68 -10.60 -1.71
CA LEU A 59 1.70 -9.53 -1.80
C LEU A 59 1.95 -8.49 -0.72
N ALA A 60 2.26 -8.94 0.49
CA ALA A 60 2.55 -8.02 1.57
C ALA A 60 3.72 -7.13 1.20
N GLY A 61 4.75 -7.70 0.61
CA GLY A 61 5.91 -6.91 0.19
C GLY A 61 5.54 -5.86 -0.84
N HIS A 62 4.72 -6.22 -1.81
CA HIS A 62 4.29 -5.27 -2.82
C HIS A 62 3.44 -4.17 -2.21
N MET A 63 2.59 -4.52 -1.25
CA MET A 63 1.77 -3.51 -0.62
C MET A 63 2.60 -2.54 0.19
N MET A 64 3.62 -3.03 0.87
CA MET A 64 4.47 -2.14 1.63
C MET A 64 5.27 -1.22 0.71
N THR A 65 5.68 -1.71 -0.43
CA THR A 65 6.33 -0.87 -1.41
C THR A 65 5.36 0.19 -1.93
N SER A 66 4.11 -0.21 -2.19
CA SER A 66 3.10 0.73 -2.63
C SER A 66 2.87 1.82 -1.60
N GLN A 67 2.88 1.45 -0.31
CA GLN A 67 2.68 2.42 0.75
C GLN A 67 3.81 3.45 0.73
N ARG A 68 5.03 3.00 0.52
CA ARG A 68 6.15 3.92 0.45
C ARG A 68 6.03 4.87 -0.72
N ILE A 69 5.60 4.34 -1.87
CA ILE A 69 5.45 5.18 -3.05
C ILE A 69 4.35 6.21 -2.83
N LEU A 70 3.25 5.81 -2.19
CA LEU A 70 2.19 6.74 -1.89
C LEU A 70 2.66 7.84 -0.95
N ASN A 71 3.50 7.47 0.01
CA ASN A 71 4.05 8.46 0.90
C ASN A 71 4.94 9.44 0.16
N ASP A 72 5.72 8.95 -0.79
CA ASP A 72 6.54 9.83 -1.60
C ASP A 72 5.68 10.77 -2.42
N LEU A 73 4.59 10.26 -2.96
CA LEU A 73 3.69 11.09 -3.73
C LEU A 73 3.07 12.19 -2.88
N ARG A 74 2.75 11.87 -1.63
CA ARG A 74 2.24 12.89 -0.73
C ARG A 74 3.25 14.00 -0.53
N THR A 75 4.49 13.61 -0.34
CA THR A 75 5.55 14.59 -0.14
C THR A 75 5.73 15.45 -1.38
N LEU A 76 5.71 14.82 -2.54
CA LEU A 76 5.86 15.56 -3.78
C LEU A 76 4.70 16.51 -4.01
N ARG A 77 3.49 16.08 -3.68
CA ARG A 77 2.34 16.96 -3.81
C ARG A 77 2.51 18.20 -2.94
N ARG A 78 2.99 18.00 -1.72
CA ARG A 78 3.19 19.12 -0.83
C ARG A 78 4.24 20.06 -1.40
N LEU A 79 5.29 19.53 -1.96
CA LEU A 79 6.32 20.38 -2.54
C LEU A 79 5.78 21.16 -3.74
N MET A 80 4.96 20.51 -4.55
CA MET A 80 4.35 21.19 -5.68
C MET A 80 3.52 22.38 -5.24
N TYR A 81 2.72 22.17 -4.21
CA TYR A 81 1.86 23.25 -3.76
C TYR A 81 2.67 24.36 -3.11
N GLN A 82 3.70 24.00 -2.41
CA GLN A 82 4.54 25.02 -1.80
C GLN A 82 5.20 25.89 -2.85
N GLU A 83 5.68 25.27 -3.90
CA GLU A 83 6.30 26.04 -4.96
C GLU A 83 5.32 26.96 -5.63
N ARG A 84 4.09 26.54 -5.78
CA ARG A 84 3.11 27.39 -6.39
C ARG A 84 2.74 28.55 -5.53
N GLU A 85 2.71 28.34 -4.24
CA GLU A 85 2.28 29.38 -3.35
C GLU A 85 3.36 30.37 -3.02
N VAL A 86 4.57 29.95 -2.99
CA VAL A 86 5.66 30.83 -2.61
C VAL A 86 6.10 31.58 -3.82
N PRO A 87 6.04 32.90 -3.78
CA PRO A 87 6.55 33.66 -4.92
C PRO A 87 8.01 33.43 -5.07
N LYS A 88 8.48 33.34 -6.28
CA LYS A 88 9.81 33.01 -6.50
C LYS A 88 10.62 34.12 -6.28
N PRO A 89 11.37 34.22 -5.49
CA PRO A 89 12.32 35.28 -5.38
C PRO A 89 13.41 35.11 -6.32
N ILE A 90 13.56 34.86 -6.45
CA ILE A 90 14.16 34.45 -6.82
C ILE A 90 14.98 34.05 -7.16
N ALA A 91 14.95 34.31 -7.44
CA ALA A 91 15.44 33.82 -7.63
C ALA A 91 16.27 33.60 -7.76
N GLU A 92 16.22 34.00 -7.71
CA GLU A 92 16.81 33.78 -7.61
C GLU A 92 17.59 33.40 -7.70
N ARG A 93 17.85 33.60 -7.76
CA ARG A 93 18.48 33.23 -7.69
C ARG A 93 19.00 33.03 -7.97
#